data_dc422bcd70d3183966ee9c16a17f088f
#
_entry.id   dc422bcd70d3183966ee9c16a17f088f
#
_cell.length_a   1.000
_cell.length_b   1.000
_cell.length_c   1.000
_cell.angle_alpha   90.00
_cell.angle_beta   90.00
_cell.angle_gamma   90.00
#
_symmetry.space_group_name_H-M   'P 1'
#
loop_
_entity.id
_entity.type
_entity.pdbx_description
1 polymer ?
#
loop_
_entity_poly.entity_id
_entity_poly.type
_entity_poly.pdbx_seq_one_letter_code
_entity_poly.pdbx_strand_id
1 'polypeptide(L)' 'MDDERRPVLGLIVEVDGGYHARRRRADESRDRQLRRLGYRVVRLDAELVLSDLPAAVALIRAAL' A
#
# COMPACT_ATOMS: atom_id res chain seq x y z
N MET A 1 0.90 -18.37 -14.18
CA MET A 1 1.70 -18.30 -13.00
C MET A 1 0.86 -18.32 -11.76
N ASP A 2 1.43 -18.89 -10.76
CA ASP A 2 0.68 -19.16 -9.55
C ASP A 2 0.39 -17.94 -8.72
N ASP A 3 1.13 -16.86 -8.93
CA ASP A 3 0.94 -15.64 -8.15
C ASP A 3 -0.45 -15.07 -8.29
N GLU A 4 -1.02 -15.18 -9.46
CA GLU A 4 -2.38 -14.68 -9.68
C GLU A 4 -3.43 -15.52 -8.99
N ARG A 5 -3.10 -16.76 -8.64
CA ARG A 5 -4.02 -17.68 -8.02
C ARG A 5 -3.88 -17.73 -6.50
N ARG A 6 -2.86 -17.05 -5.97
CA ARG A 6 -2.69 -17.00 -4.53
C ARG A 6 -3.83 -16.24 -3.90
N PRO A 7 -4.43 -16.78 -2.85
CA PRO A 7 -5.42 -16.02 -2.12
C PRO A 7 -4.74 -14.81 -1.48
N VAL A 8 -5.42 -13.68 -1.53
CA VAL A 8 -4.97 -12.47 -0.85
C VAL A 8 -5.50 -12.51 0.55
N LEU A 9 -4.61 -12.42 1.54
CA LEU A 9 -5.01 -12.45 2.95
C LEU A 9 -5.74 -11.18 3.37
N GLY A 10 -5.39 -10.07 2.73
CA GLY A 10 -6.05 -8.82 3.03
C GLY A 10 -5.36 -7.66 2.34
N LEU A 11 -5.93 -6.48 2.50
CA LEU A 11 -5.40 -5.25 1.96
C LEU A 11 -4.87 -4.40 3.11
N ILE A 12 -3.64 -3.95 2.98
CA ILE A 12 -3.02 -3.03 3.91
C ILE A 12 -2.87 -1.69 3.21
N VAL A 13 -3.44 -0.65 3.81
CA VAL A 13 -3.32 0.71 3.29
C VAL A 13 -2.38 1.48 4.19
N GLU A 14 -1.33 2.03 3.60
CA GLU A 14 -0.35 2.84 4.31
C GLU A 14 -0.44 4.27 3.83
N VAL A 15 -0.61 5.19 4.76
CA VAL A 15 -0.61 6.62 4.45
C VAL A 15 0.77 7.16 4.81
N ASP A 16 1.46 7.71 3.81
CA ASP A 16 2.86 8.10 3.95
C ASP A 16 2.98 9.62 3.83
N GLY A 17 3.60 10.22 4.84
CA GLY A 17 3.83 11.66 4.88
C GLY A 17 4.98 12.15 4.02
N GLY A 18 5.74 11.28 3.44
CA GLY A 18 6.63 11.63 2.33
C GLY A 18 7.97 12.25 2.67
N TYR A 19 8.29 12.43 3.92
CA TYR A 19 9.48 13.21 4.24
C TYR A 19 10.74 12.44 4.53
N HIS A 20 10.70 11.14 4.74
CA HIS A 20 11.83 10.49 5.39
C HIS A 20 12.37 9.36 4.55
N ALA A 21 13.45 9.60 3.86
CA ALA A 21 14.12 8.58 3.06
C ALA A 21 14.48 7.35 3.90
N ARG A 22 14.87 7.54 5.15
CA ARG A 22 15.18 6.42 6.04
C ARG A 22 13.98 5.56 6.33
N ARG A 23 12.85 6.19 6.63
CA ARG A 23 11.60 5.47 6.87
C ARG A 23 11.11 4.77 5.62
N ARG A 24 11.32 5.42 4.47
CA ARG A 24 10.90 4.83 3.21
C ARG A 24 11.56 3.47 2.98
N ARG A 25 12.86 3.36 3.26
CA ARG A 25 13.56 2.08 3.10
C ARG A 25 13.03 1.01 4.03
N ALA A 26 12.82 1.36 5.29
CA ALA A 26 12.28 0.42 6.26
C ALA A 26 10.87 -0.01 5.87
N ASP A 27 10.06 0.94 5.42
CA ASP A 27 8.69 0.66 5.00
C ASP A 27 8.65 -0.22 3.76
N GLU A 28 9.55 0.00 2.81
CA GLU A 28 9.63 -0.83 1.61
C GLU A 28 10.02 -2.26 1.94
N SER A 29 10.94 -2.43 2.88
CA SER A 29 11.34 -3.76 3.34
C SER A 29 10.16 -4.48 3.99
N ARG A 30 9.43 -3.78 4.86
CA ARG A 30 8.24 -4.33 5.50
C ARG A 30 7.18 -4.68 4.46
N ASP A 31 6.97 -3.82 3.48
CA ASP A 31 5.98 -4.05 2.43
C ASP A 31 6.30 -5.30 1.65
N ARG A 32 7.57 -5.54 1.33
CA ARG A 32 7.97 -6.75 0.63
C ARG A 32 7.67 -7.99 1.46
N GLN A 33 7.91 -7.93 2.77
CA GLN A 33 7.59 -9.04 3.64
C GLN A 33 6.09 -9.31 3.69
N LEU A 34 5.29 -8.25 3.76
CA LEU A 34 3.84 -8.38 3.78
C LEU A 34 3.32 -8.99 2.49
N ARG A 35 3.87 -8.56 1.35
CA ARG A 35 3.49 -9.13 0.07
C ARG A 35 3.87 -10.60 -0.04
N ARG A 36 5.02 -10.99 0.50
CA ARG A 36 5.41 -12.40 0.54
C ARG A 36 4.45 -13.24 1.37
N LEU A 37 3.89 -12.66 2.42
CA LEU A 37 2.92 -13.34 3.27
C LEU A 37 1.54 -13.44 2.63
N GLY A 38 1.30 -12.75 1.53
CA GLY A 38 0.04 -12.80 0.83
C GLY A 38 -0.84 -11.57 1.01
N TYR A 39 -0.32 -10.51 1.59
CA TYR A 39 -1.05 -9.26 1.70
C TYR A 39 -0.85 -8.40 0.45
N ARG A 40 -1.88 -7.64 0.13
CA ARG A 40 -1.78 -6.60 -0.88
C ARG A 40 -1.53 -5.29 -0.15
N VAL A 41 -0.52 -4.53 -0.57
CA VAL A 41 -0.15 -3.28 0.08
C VAL A 41 -0.38 -2.13 -0.87
N VAL A 42 -1.13 -1.14 -0.42
CA VAL A 42 -1.37 0.10 -1.16
C VAL A 42 -0.82 1.25 -0.34
N ARG A 43 0.05 2.03 -0.95
CA ARG A 43 0.64 3.19 -0.30
C ARG A 43 0.02 4.45 -0.86
N LEU A 44 -0.49 5.29 0.01
CA LEU A 44 -1.11 6.56 -0.36
C LEU A 44 -0.29 7.72 0.20
N ASP A 45 -0.18 8.77 -0.60
CA ASP A 45 0.42 10.02 -0.14
C ASP A 45 -0.55 10.72 0.80
N ALA A 46 -0.06 11.16 1.95
CA ALA A 46 -0.88 11.88 2.92
C ALA A 46 -1.48 13.15 2.32
N GLU A 47 -0.73 13.86 1.47
CA GLU A 47 -1.26 15.04 0.82
C GLU A 47 -2.45 14.71 -0.07
N LEU A 48 -2.38 13.60 -0.79
CA LEU A 48 -3.50 13.16 -1.61
C LEU A 48 -4.72 12.87 -0.75
N VAL A 49 -4.53 12.18 0.36
CA VAL A 49 -5.63 11.85 1.27
C VAL A 49 -6.29 13.12 1.81
N LEU A 50 -5.47 14.12 2.15
CA LEU A 50 -5.98 15.36 2.72
C LEU A 50 -6.59 16.29 1.69
N SER A 51 -6.07 16.31 0.46
CA SER A 51 -6.51 17.25 -0.56
C SER A 51 -7.55 16.67 -1.51
N ASP A 52 -7.55 15.37 -1.70
CA ASP A 52 -8.46 14.72 -2.64
C ASP A 52 -8.81 13.32 -2.14
N LEU A 53 -9.62 13.29 -1.11
CA LEU A 53 -10.05 12.03 -0.51
C LEU A 53 -10.75 11.10 -1.51
N PRO A 54 -11.62 11.58 -2.41
CA PRO A 54 -12.22 10.70 -3.40
C PRO A 54 -11.21 10.00 -4.29
N ALA A 55 -10.14 10.69 -4.70
CA ALA A 55 -9.08 10.07 -5.50
C ALA A 55 -8.35 9.00 -4.69
N ALA A 56 -8.07 9.26 -3.42
CA ALA A 56 -7.43 8.28 -2.55
C ALA A 56 -8.30 7.03 -2.40
N VAL A 57 -9.60 7.22 -2.19
CA VAL A 57 -10.53 6.11 -2.07
C VAL A 57 -10.60 5.31 -3.37
N ALA A 58 -10.55 6.01 -4.53
CA ALA A 58 -10.56 5.33 -5.82
C ALA A 58 -9.35 4.42 -5.99
N LEU A 59 -8.18 4.85 -5.51
CA LEU A 59 -6.98 4.03 -5.56
C LEU A 59 -7.13 2.77 -4.70
N ILE A 60 -7.74 2.91 -3.52
CA ILE A 60 -7.98 1.76 -2.65
C ILE A 60 -8.94 0.79 -3.33
N ARG A 61 -10.02 1.30 -3.89
CA ARG A 61 -11.00 0.45 -4.59
C ARG A 61 -10.39 -0.28 -5.77
N ALA A 62 -9.49 0.39 -6.50
CA ALA A 62 -8.81 -0.24 -7.62
C ALA A 62 -7.91 -1.39 -7.17
N ALA A 63 -7.46 -1.37 -5.93
CA ALA A 63 -6.62 -2.42 -5.37
C ALA A 63 -7.42 -3.60 -4.81
N LEU A 64 -8.71 -3.42 -4.63
CA LEU A 64 -9.58 -4.49 -4.20
C LEU A 64 -9.92 -5.41 -5.36
#